data_34f58c53f0ce119f4caac3f207c5bfe2
#
_entry.id   34f58c53f0ce119f4caac3f207c5bfe2
#
_cell.length_a   1.000
_cell.length_b   1.000
_cell.length_c   1.000
_cell.angle_alpha   90.00
_cell.angle_beta   90.00
_cell.angle_gamma   90.00
#
_symmetry.space_group_name_H-M   'P 1'
#
loop_
_entity.id
_entity.type
_entity.pdbx_description
1 polymer ?
#
loop_
_entity_poly.entity_id
_entity_poly.type
_entity_poly.pdbx_seq_one_letter_code
_entity_poly.pdbx_strand_id
1 'polypeptide(L)'
;MISKRKVTESRNLKMFRDRVKHAKVSSKFILLILTGLSFFACINFVINIREKIDVLQKKMETFQFTANDKISQEQNHLKRKSSSHSSNSKQAAKPRRVRRSPNDNVMIAETTLTGKGVVYTRRGRHDCSGPNNDLVYDGIAAGAHYTHTGGVSDSLCLHLNVSYRNGRFQDGNQGASHIYGLEYRDSWISSVMDFSLIETLSTYLHSVPCAVCLAERRTTQLMIPGRVTCPQGWTREYTGYIMAGGHGDKHATSPICVDDTPQVVPGTHGSQNGAYLHMVETQCASLLCEPYAVGREISCVVCTL
;
A
#
# COMPACT_ATOMS: atom_id res chain seq x y z
N MET A 1 49.90 40.16 64.78
CA MET A 1 49.62 39.74 63.35
C MET A 1 48.40 38.89 63.12
N ILE A 2 47.69 38.36 64.13
CA ILE A 2 46.55 37.45 64.00
C ILE A 2 45.21 38.16 63.71
N SER A 3 45.07 39.45 64.10
CA SER A 3 43.78 40.16 63.91
C SER A 3 43.49 40.58 62.45
N LYS A 4 44.49 40.87 61.62
CA LYS A 4 44.27 41.26 60.20
C LYS A 4 43.92 40.12 59.27
N ARG A 5 44.28 38.83 59.55
CA ARG A 5 43.95 37.67 58.78
C ARG A 5 42.46 37.31 58.91
N LYS A 6 41.88 37.35 60.08
CA LYS A 6 40.45 37.05 60.29
C LYS A 6 39.49 38.00 59.58
N VAL A 7 39.85 39.29 59.46
CA VAL A 7 39.02 40.28 58.76
C VAL A 7 39.03 40.08 57.26
N THR A 8 40.14 39.69 56.67
CA THR A 8 40.28 39.44 55.22
C THR A 8 39.54 38.17 54.79
N GLU A 9 39.59 37.12 55.62
CA GLU A 9 38.91 35.87 55.41
C GLU A 9 37.37 36.01 55.47
N SER A 10 36.89 36.83 56.41
CA SER A 10 35.44 37.17 56.54
C SER A 10 34.90 37.95 55.32
N ARG A 11 35.72 38.88 54.75
CA ARG A 11 35.37 39.65 53.53
C ARG A 11 35.32 38.78 52.28
N ASN A 12 36.25 37.86 52.15
CA ASN A 12 36.30 36.94 50.99
C ASN A 12 35.11 35.93 51.04
N LEU A 13 34.76 35.43 52.20
CA LEU A 13 33.57 34.56 52.37
C LEU A 13 32.26 35.29 52.06
N LYS A 14 32.13 36.58 52.42
CA LYS A 14 30.96 37.38 52.09
C LYS A 14 30.83 37.63 50.59
N MET A 15 31.95 38.00 49.92
CA MET A 15 32.01 38.22 48.48
C MET A 15 31.71 36.93 47.71
N PHE A 16 32.18 35.78 48.17
CA PHE A 16 31.86 34.47 47.55
C PHE A 16 30.40 34.12 47.69
N ARG A 17 29.78 34.36 48.86
CA ARG A 17 28.38 34.12 49.13
C ARG A 17 27.45 35.00 48.28
N ASP A 18 27.83 36.23 48.04
CA ASP A 18 27.09 37.17 47.19
C ASP A 18 27.20 36.78 45.70
N ARG A 19 28.40 36.35 45.21
CA ARG A 19 28.53 35.79 43.85
C ARG A 19 27.71 34.54 43.62
N VAL A 20 27.58 33.63 44.60
CA VAL A 20 26.77 32.44 44.51
C VAL A 20 25.27 32.76 44.47
N LYS A 21 24.83 33.80 45.22
CA LYS A 21 23.46 34.30 45.17
C LYS A 21 23.09 34.86 43.79
N HIS A 22 23.98 35.70 43.21
CA HIS A 22 23.77 36.23 41.85
C HIS A 22 23.77 35.15 40.78
N ALA A 23 24.65 34.13 40.88
CA ALA A 23 24.65 33.00 39.95
C ALA A 23 23.35 32.17 40.05
N LYS A 24 22.81 31.92 41.25
CA LYS A 24 21.53 31.23 41.45
C LYS A 24 20.34 32.01 40.90
N VAL A 25 20.31 33.33 41.02
CA VAL A 25 19.28 34.19 40.44
C VAL A 25 19.33 34.17 38.93
N SER A 26 20.55 34.26 38.35
CA SER A 26 20.76 34.21 36.91
C SER A 26 20.32 32.85 36.29
N SER A 27 20.62 31.72 36.96
CA SER A 27 20.22 30.39 36.46
C SER A 27 18.69 30.18 36.52
N LYS A 28 17.99 30.72 37.51
CA LYS A 28 16.52 30.69 37.54
C LYS A 28 15.89 31.56 36.47
N PHE A 29 16.50 32.68 36.12
CA PHE A 29 16.01 33.57 35.06
C PHE A 29 16.23 32.92 33.68
N ILE A 30 17.37 32.26 33.44
CA ILE A 30 17.64 31.52 32.24
C ILE A 30 16.67 30.33 32.08
N LEU A 31 16.40 29.61 33.17
CA LEU A 31 15.45 28.50 33.13
C LEU A 31 14.03 28.97 32.81
N LEU A 32 13.59 30.11 33.35
CA LEU A 32 12.31 30.72 33.04
C LEU A 32 12.17 31.17 31.59
N ILE A 33 13.27 31.72 30.98
CA ILE A 33 13.31 32.09 29.57
C ILE A 33 13.24 30.84 28.68
N LEU A 34 14.00 29.78 28.99
CA LEU A 34 14.02 28.53 28.23
C LEU A 34 12.66 27.81 28.29
N THR A 35 11.98 27.81 29.46
CA THR A 35 10.61 27.23 29.57
C THR A 35 9.59 28.07 28.82
N GLY A 36 9.69 29.38 28.84
CA GLY A 36 8.85 30.30 28.07
C GLY A 36 9.01 30.11 26.56
N LEU A 37 10.24 30.00 26.07
CA LEU A 37 10.54 29.73 24.65
C LEU A 37 10.01 28.37 24.21
N SER A 38 10.13 27.33 25.05
CA SER A 38 9.55 26.01 24.79
C SER A 38 8.04 26.06 24.70
N PHE A 39 7.38 26.82 25.58
CA PHE A 39 5.93 26.98 25.57
C PHE A 39 5.44 27.71 24.32
N PHE A 40 6.09 28.78 23.88
CA PHE A 40 5.79 29.46 22.62
C PHE A 40 6.02 28.58 21.40
N ALA A 41 7.08 27.79 21.38
CA ALA A 41 7.35 26.83 20.30
C ALA A 41 6.25 25.76 20.22
N CYS A 42 5.77 25.23 21.35
CA CYS A 42 4.66 24.30 21.40
C CYS A 42 3.35 24.93 20.92
N ILE A 43 3.05 26.17 21.29
CA ILE A 43 1.85 26.87 20.83
C ILE A 43 1.90 27.05 19.30
N ASN A 44 3.00 27.53 18.74
CA ASN A 44 3.16 27.69 17.30
C ASN A 44 3.06 26.36 16.56
N PHE A 45 3.59 25.28 17.12
CA PHE A 45 3.46 23.93 16.55
C PHE A 45 1.99 23.47 16.53
N VAL A 46 1.24 23.69 17.62
CA VAL A 46 -0.18 23.33 17.68
C VAL A 46 -1.01 24.16 16.69
N ILE A 47 -0.72 25.46 16.55
CA ILE A 47 -1.40 26.31 15.57
C ILE A 47 -1.15 25.81 14.13
N ASN A 48 0.11 25.48 13.79
CA ASN A 48 0.47 24.97 12.47
C ASN A 48 -0.21 23.63 12.17
N ILE A 49 -0.32 22.73 13.16
CA ILE A 49 -1.08 21.48 12.98
C ILE A 49 -2.56 21.77 12.75
N ARG A 50 -3.15 22.70 13.47
CA ARG A 50 -4.57 23.06 13.33
C ARG A 50 -4.87 23.60 11.94
N GLU A 51 -4.04 24.49 11.41
CA GLU A 51 -4.17 24.98 10.02
C GLU A 51 -4.09 23.86 8.97
N LYS A 52 -3.16 22.89 9.17
CA LYS A 52 -3.07 21.73 8.28
C LYS A 52 -4.32 20.83 8.36
N ILE A 53 -4.88 20.65 9.54
CA ILE A 53 -6.13 19.89 9.72
C ILE A 53 -7.29 20.58 9.01
N ASP A 54 -7.44 21.90 9.13
CA ASP A 54 -8.49 22.66 8.46
C ASP A 54 -8.38 22.59 6.92
N VAL A 55 -7.15 22.60 6.38
CA VAL A 55 -6.91 22.42 4.95
C VAL A 55 -7.30 21.00 4.50
N LEU A 56 -6.99 19.99 5.29
CA LEU A 56 -7.34 18.59 4.97
C LEU A 56 -8.86 18.37 5.06
N GLN A 57 -9.54 18.96 6.03
CA GLN A 57 -11.00 18.90 6.13
C GLN A 57 -11.68 19.53 4.91
N LYS A 58 -11.22 20.69 4.48
CA LYS A 58 -11.73 21.36 3.26
C LYS A 58 -11.50 20.51 1.99
N LYS A 59 -10.36 19.83 1.88
CA LYS A 59 -10.10 18.90 0.77
C LYS A 59 -11.02 17.69 0.80
N MET A 60 -11.30 17.14 1.99
CA MET A 60 -12.25 16.03 2.16
C MET A 60 -13.68 16.43 1.75
N GLU A 61 -14.16 17.59 2.17
CA GLU A 61 -15.49 18.08 1.80
C GLU A 61 -15.63 18.28 0.28
N THR A 62 -14.59 18.83 -0.37
CA THR A 62 -14.56 18.98 -1.83
C THR A 62 -14.55 17.63 -2.54
N PHE A 63 -13.83 16.66 -2.02
CA PHE A 63 -13.79 15.29 -2.57
C PHE A 63 -15.15 14.58 -2.42
N GLN A 64 -15.79 14.68 -1.25
CA GLN A 64 -17.12 14.11 -1.01
C GLN A 64 -18.19 14.76 -1.91
N PHE A 65 -18.13 16.08 -2.10
CA PHE A 65 -19.03 16.77 -3.00
C PHE A 65 -18.89 16.29 -4.46
N THR A 66 -17.65 16.15 -4.94
CA THR A 66 -17.35 15.67 -6.30
C THR A 66 -17.77 14.21 -6.50
N ALA A 67 -17.59 13.36 -5.49
CA ALA A 67 -18.01 11.96 -5.53
C ALA A 67 -19.54 11.84 -5.60
N ASN A 68 -20.27 12.60 -4.78
CA ASN A 68 -21.73 12.60 -4.77
C ASN A 68 -22.33 13.11 -6.09
N ASP A 69 -21.68 14.12 -6.72
CA ASP A 69 -22.12 14.64 -8.01
C ASP A 69 -21.93 13.61 -9.13
N LYS A 70 -20.82 12.89 -9.15
CA LYS A 70 -20.60 11.76 -10.07
C LYS A 70 -21.64 10.65 -9.91
N ILE A 71 -21.94 10.25 -8.67
CA ILE A 71 -22.95 9.23 -8.36
C ILE A 71 -24.33 9.69 -8.85
N SER A 72 -24.71 10.94 -8.63
CA SER A 72 -25.98 11.52 -9.12
C SER A 72 -26.08 11.53 -10.64
N GLN A 73 -24.99 11.85 -11.34
CA GLN A 73 -24.95 11.83 -12.81
C GLN A 73 -25.09 10.42 -13.35
N GLU A 74 -24.45 9.43 -12.73
CA GLU A 74 -24.51 8.04 -13.14
C GLU A 74 -25.89 7.43 -12.87
N GLN A 75 -26.53 7.73 -11.75
CA GLN A 75 -27.92 7.37 -11.48
C GLN A 75 -28.92 7.96 -12.47
N ASN A 76 -28.71 9.22 -12.89
CA ASN A 76 -29.55 9.85 -13.91
C ASN A 76 -29.35 9.27 -15.30
N HIS A 77 -28.12 8.83 -15.62
CA HIS A 77 -27.81 8.12 -16.87
C HIS A 77 -28.47 6.73 -16.91
N LEU A 78 -28.45 5.99 -15.78
CA LEU A 78 -29.12 4.70 -15.64
C LEU A 78 -30.65 4.83 -15.74
N LYS A 79 -31.24 5.86 -15.12
CA LYS A 79 -32.70 6.15 -15.24
C LYS A 79 -33.11 6.48 -16.69
N ARG A 80 -32.28 7.18 -17.45
CA ARG A 80 -32.54 7.46 -18.88
C ARG A 80 -32.47 6.18 -19.73
N LYS A 81 -31.54 5.25 -19.44
CA LYS A 81 -31.45 3.95 -20.12
C LYS A 81 -32.65 3.01 -19.81
N SER A 82 -33.16 3.05 -18.59
CA SER A 82 -34.33 2.21 -18.21
C SER A 82 -35.65 2.72 -18.81
N SER A 83 -35.79 4.01 -19.08
CA SER A 83 -36.99 4.57 -19.70
C SER A 83 -37.08 4.37 -21.21
N SER A 84 -36.00 4.01 -21.90
CA SER A 84 -35.96 3.74 -23.34
C SER A 84 -36.24 2.27 -23.70
N HIS A 85 -36.44 1.36 -22.73
CA HIS A 85 -36.68 -0.05 -22.97
C HIS A 85 -38.12 -0.54 -22.69
N SER A 86 -39.05 0.38 -22.42
CA SER A 86 -40.44 0.04 -22.09
C SER A 86 -41.48 0.29 -23.20
N SER A 87 -41.09 0.09 -24.45
CA SER A 87 -42.09 0.06 -25.53
C SER A 87 -41.61 -0.87 -26.66
N ASN A 88 -41.84 -2.16 -26.50
CA ASN A 88 -42.19 -3.12 -27.56
C ASN A 88 -42.11 -4.57 -27.03
N SER A 89 -43.21 -5.02 -26.46
CA SER A 89 -43.43 -6.44 -26.29
C SER A 89 -44.84 -6.74 -26.75
N LYS A 90 -44.95 -7.36 -27.93
CA LYS A 90 -46.01 -8.34 -28.31
C LYS A 90 -45.87 -8.66 -29.80
N GLN A 91 -45.24 -9.78 -30.10
CA GLN A 91 -45.74 -10.75 -31.08
C GLN A 91 -44.78 -11.95 -31.12
N ALA A 92 -45.31 -13.06 -30.65
CA ALA A 92 -44.71 -14.38 -30.81
C ALA A 92 -44.86 -14.83 -32.27
N ALA A 93 -43.75 -15.07 -32.99
CA ALA A 93 -43.73 -15.69 -34.30
C ALA A 93 -43.01 -17.03 -34.24
N LYS A 94 -43.71 -18.07 -34.75
CA LYS A 94 -43.24 -19.47 -34.89
C LYS A 94 -41.97 -19.58 -35.72
N PRO A 95 -41.10 -20.58 -35.50
CA PRO A 95 -39.84 -20.73 -36.22
C PRO A 95 -40.10 -21.16 -37.67
N ARG A 96 -39.67 -20.37 -38.62
CA ARG A 96 -39.69 -20.67 -40.06
C ARG A 96 -38.33 -21.29 -40.46
N ARG A 97 -38.38 -22.51 -40.99
CA ARG A 97 -37.28 -23.28 -41.54
C ARG A 97 -36.72 -22.55 -42.76
N VAL A 98 -35.52 -22.00 -42.68
CA VAL A 98 -34.85 -21.32 -43.77
C VAL A 98 -34.05 -22.33 -44.60
N ARG A 99 -34.35 -22.46 -45.89
CA ARG A 99 -33.52 -23.15 -46.87
C ARG A 99 -32.27 -22.35 -47.16
N ARG A 100 -31.09 -22.95 -47.11
CA ARG A 100 -29.82 -22.35 -47.51
C ARG A 100 -29.75 -22.18 -49.00
N SER A 101 -29.42 -20.98 -49.47
CA SER A 101 -29.03 -20.67 -50.84
C SER A 101 -27.47 -20.60 -50.91
N PRO A 102 -26.85 -21.06 -52.03
CA PRO A 102 -25.37 -21.25 -52.06
C PRO A 102 -24.56 -20.01 -52.48
N ASN A 103 -25.06 -18.80 -52.36
CA ASN A 103 -24.31 -17.61 -52.89
C ASN A 103 -24.51 -16.34 -52.04
N ASP A 104 -24.47 -16.48 -50.74
CA ASP A 104 -24.36 -15.27 -49.90
C ASP A 104 -22.90 -15.14 -49.46
N ASN A 105 -22.21 -14.13 -49.94
CA ASN A 105 -21.02 -13.60 -49.32
C ASN A 105 -21.39 -13.25 -47.87
N VAL A 106 -21.18 -14.20 -46.98
CA VAL A 106 -21.27 -13.97 -45.53
C VAL A 106 -20.16 -13.01 -45.24
N MET A 107 -20.45 -11.71 -45.19
CA MET A 107 -19.71 -10.80 -44.35
C MET A 107 -19.85 -11.39 -42.96
N ILE A 108 -18.83 -12.11 -42.52
CA ILE A 108 -18.62 -12.41 -41.11
C ILE A 108 -18.51 -11.02 -40.48
N ALA A 109 -19.65 -10.52 -39.97
CA ALA A 109 -19.57 -9.47 -38.97
C ALA A 109 -18.60 -10.08 -37.95
N GLU A 110 -17.40 -9.57 -37.90
CA GLU A 110 -16.49 -9.75 -36.77
C GLU A 110 -17.34 -9.34 -35.58
N THR A 111 -18.01 -10.32 -34.99
CA THR A 111 -18.49 -10.18 -33.64
C THR A 111 -17.19 -9.96 -32.89
N THR A 112 -16.87 -8.68 -32.66
CA THR A 112 -15.84 -8.32 -31.72
C THR A 112 -16.22 -9.11 -30.46
N LEU A 113 -15.56 -10.24 -30.26
CA LEU A 113 -15.46 -10.88 -28.98
C LEU A 113 -14.88 -9.78 -28.11
N THR A 114 -15.76 -9.05 -27.45
CA THR A 114 -15.37 -8.25 -26.30
C THR A 114 -14.98 -9.26 -25.24
N GLY A 115 -13.81 -9.87 -25.44
CA GLY A 115 -13.13 -10.69 -24.46
C GLY A 115 -13.03 -9.79 -23.25
N LYS A 116 -13.68 -10.20 -22.14
CA LYS A 116 -13.79 -9.36 -20.95
C LYS A 116 -12.44 -9.02 -20.35
N GLY A 117 -11.38 -9.74 -20.67
CA GLY A 117 -10.03 -9.50 -20.19
C GLY A 117 -9.56 -10.55 -19.18
N VAL A 118 -8.34 -10.41 -18.73
CA VAL A 118 -7.69 -11.26 -17.71
C VAL A 118 -7.53 -10.50 -16.41
N VAL A 119 -7.75 -11.16 -15.29
CA VAL A 119 -7.59 -10.58 -13.96
C VAL A 119 -6.19 -10.90 -13.44
N TYR A 120 -5.49 -9.88 -12.91
CA TYR A 120 -4.23 -10.05 -12.20
C TYR A 120 -4.24 -9.30 -10.86
N THR A 121 -3.36 -9.70 -9.94
CA THR A 121 -3.18 -8.99 -8.67
C THR A 121 -1.87 -8.19 -8.72
N ARG A 122 -1.99 -6.88 -8.55
CA ARG A 122 -0.86 -5.96 -8.36
C ARG A 122 -0.59 -5.83 -6.87
N ARG A 123 0.58 -6.21 -6.43
CA ARG A 123 0.98 -6.14 -5.02
C ARG A 123 1.93 -4.97 -4.80
N GLY A 124 1.79 -4.32 -3.67
CA GLY A 124 2.51 -3.09 -3.36
C GLY A 124 1.78 -1.81 -3.78
N ARG A 125 0.60 -1.91 -4.42
CA ARG A 125 -0.16 -0.74 -4.92
C ARG A 125 -1.65 -0.89 -4.67
N HIS A 126 -2.34 0.25 -4.48
CA HIS A 126 -3.82 0.34 -4.39
C HIS A 126 -4.49 0.54 -5.75
N ASP A 127 -3.73 0.75 -6.80
CA ASP A 127 -4.21 1.11 -8.14
C ASP A 127 -3.74 0.11 -9.20
N CYS A 128 -4.37 0.16 -10.36
CA CYS A 128 -4.00 -0.60 -11.53
C CYS A 128 -3.12 0.22 -12.48
N SER A 129 -2.26 -0.46 -13.25
CA SER A 129 -1.37 0.19 -14.23
C SER A 129 -2.07 0.39 -15.56
N GLY A 130 -1.81 1.55 -16.19
CA GLY A 130 -2.21 1.83 -17.57
C GLY A 130 -3.70 2.13 -17.78
N PRO A 131 -4.04 2.65 -18.98
CA PRO A 131 -5.39 3.17 -19.28
C PRO A 131 -6.43 2.08 -19.60
N ASN A 132 -6.02 0.83 -19.84
CA ASN A 132 -6.90 -0.28 -20.20
C ASN A 132 -7.03 -1.32 -19.08
N ASN A 133 -6.76 -0.90 -17.85
CA ASN A 133 -6.85 -1.76 -16.66
C ASN A 133 -7.85 -1.17 -15.68
N ASP A 134 -8.93 -1.89 -15.46
CA ASP A 134 -9.95 -1.52 -14.50
C ASP A 134 -9.62 -2.05 -13.11
N LEU A 135 -9.78 -1.21 -12.09
CA LEU A 135 -9.71 -1.63 -10.70
C LEU A 135 -10.97 -2.42 -10.35
N VAL A 136 -10.83 -3.71 -10.06
CA VAL A 136 -11.92 -4.54 -9.57
C VAL A 136 -12.16 -4.29 -8.09
N TYR A 137 -11.09 -4.34 -7.31
CA TYR A 137 -11.05 -3.91 -5.90
C TYR A 137 -9.60 -3.71 -5.44
N ASP A 138 -9.44 -2.93 -4.40
CA ASP A 138 -8.18 -2.79 -3.64
C ASP A 138 -8.30 -3.39 -2.25
N GLY A 139 -7.16 -3.60 -1.62
CA GLY A 139 -7.11 -4.27 -0.34
C GLY A 139 -5.75 -4.25 0.34
N ILE A 140 -5.62 -5.15 1.32
CA ILE A 140 -4.38 -5.41 2.05
C ILE A 140 -3.89 -6.80 1.67
N ALA A 141 -2.63 -6.91 1.26
CA ALA A 141 -2.01 -8.20 1.04
C ALA A 141 -1.84 -8.92 2.39
N ALA A 142 -2.17 -10.22 2.42
CA ALA A 142 -2.20 -10.98 3.66
C ALA A 142 -1.71 -12.42 3.45
N GLY A 143 -1.13 -13.01 4.50
CA GLY A 143 -0.55 -14.35 4.49
C GLY A 143 -0.43 -14.95 5.89
N ALA A 144 0.39 -15.98 6.06
CA ALA A 144 0.62 -16.63 7.35
C ALA A 144 1.55 -15.82 8.24
N HIS A 145 1.37 -15.91 9.54
CA HIS A 145 2.28 -15.34 10.53
C HIS A 145 3.68 -15.94 10.42
N TYR A 146 4.71 -15.11 10.50
CA TYR A 146 6.12 -15.49 10.29
C TYR A 146 6.64 -16.59 11.24
N THR A 147 6.04 -16.74 12.44
CA THR A 147 6.42 -17.79 13.43
C THR A 147 5.54 -19.02 13.38
N HIS A 148 4.44 -19.04 12.64
CA HIS A 148 3.56 -20.20 12.56
C HIS A 148 4.11 -21.23 11.57
N THR A 149 3.95 -22.50 11.87
CA THR A 149 4.36 -23.61 10.99
C THR A 149 3.27 -23.99 9.98
N GLY A 150 2.06 -23.50 10.18
CA GLY A 150 0.90 -23.68 9.30
C GLY A 150 0.21 -22.35 9.03
N GLY A 151 -0.75 -22.33 8.12
CA GLY A 151 -1.51 -21.14 7.75
C GLY A 151 -1.63 -20.98 6.24
N VAL A 152 -1.83 -19.75 5.80
CA VAL A 152 -2.05 -19.38 4.38
C VAL A 152 -0.70 -19.09 3.73
N SER A 153 -0.19 -20.03 2.91
CA SER A 153 1.12 -19.88 2.22
C SER A 153 1.08 -18.86 1.09
N ASP A 154 -0.05 -18.77 0.37
CA ASP A 154 -0.22 -17.82 -0.72
C ASP A 154 -0.60 -16.44 -0.22
N SER A 155 -0.07 -15.40 -0.86
CA SER A 155 -0.48 -14.04 -0.58
C SER A 155 -1.86 -13.77 -1.19
N LEU A 156 -2.85 -13.49 -0.35
CA LEU A 156 -4.19 -13.06 -0.75
C LEU A 156 -4.29 -11.53 -0.72
N CYS A 157 -5.09 -10.96 -1.64
CA CYS A 157 -5.50 -9.56 -1.56
C CYS A 157 -6.85 -9.50 -0.84
N LEU A 158 -6.86 -9.10 0.44
CA LEU A 158 -8.07 -9.02 1.24
C LEU A 158 -8.80 -7.70 0.98
N HIS A 159 -10.06 -7.80 0.61
CA HIS A 159 -10.91 -6.65 0.34
C HIS A 159 -11.12 -5.79 1.59
N LEU A 160 -11.02 -4.46 1.48
CA LEU A 160 -11.20 -3.55 2.64
C LEU A 160 -12.65 -3.51 3.12
N ASN A 161 -13.62 -3.65 2.22
CA ASN A 161 -15.05 -3.74 2.58
C ASN A 161 -15.45 -5.20 2.78
N VAL A 162 -15.11 -5.74 3.96
CA VAL A 162 -15.37 -7.15 4.30
C VAL A 162 -16.84 -7.41 4.53
N SER A 163 -17.36 -8.51 3.98
CA SER A 163 -18.69 -9.01 4.27
C SER A 163 -18.64 -10.45 4.78
N TYR A 164 -19.38 -10.71 5.85
CA TYR A 164 -19.52 -12.05 6.43
C TYR A 164 -20.85 -12.66 6.01
N ARG A 165 -20.89 -14.00 5.89
CA ARG A 165 -22.16 -14.69 5.62
C ARG A 165 -23.10 -14.54 6.82
N ASN A 166 -24.25 -13.94 6.58
CA ASN A 166 -25.22 -13.61 7.63
C ASN A 166 -25.56 -14.83 8.51
N GLY A 167 -25.29 -14.71 9.82
CA GLY A 167 -25.54 -15.74 10.82
C GLY A 167 -24.75 -17.07 10.65
N ARG A 168 -23.70 -17.09 9.79
CA ARG A 168 -22.92 -18.30 9.51
C ARG A 168 -21.43 -18.09 9.76
N PHE A 169 -21.10 -17.53 10.89
CA PHE A 169 -19.76 -17.40 11.42
C PHE A 169 -19.77 -17.61 12.93
N GLN A 170 -18.62 -17.88 13.50
CA GLN A 170 -18.43 -18.00 14.94
C GLN A 170 -17.37 -17.00 15.38
N ASP A 171 -17.72 -16.16 16.32
CA ASP A 171 -16.82 -15.18 16.90
C ASP A 171 -15.76 -15.85 17.79
N GLY A 172 -14.63 -15.16 17.95
CA GLY A 172 -13.51 -15.61 18.74
C GLY A 172 -12.55 -16.56 17.99
N ASN A 173 -11.43 -16.86 18.64
CA ASN A 173 -10.40 -17.70 18.06
C ASN A 173 -10.73 -19.18 18.31
N GLN A 174 -10.90 -19.94 17.24
CA GLN A 174 -11.25 -21.36 17.27
C GLN A 174 -10.01 -22.28 17.12
N GLY A 175 -8.78 -21.73 17.13
CA GLY A 175 -7.56 -22.51 16.89
C GLY A 175 -7.42 -23.03 15.45
N ALA A 176 -8.12 -22.40 14.50
CA ALA A 176 -8.08 -22.73 13.08
C ALA A 176 -6.88 -22.09 12.38
N SER A 177 -6.84 -22.15 11.05
CA SER A 177 -5.85 -21.42 10.25
C SER A 177 -6.04 -19.91 10.38
N HIS A 178 -4.94 -19.19 10.54
CA HIS A 178 -4.96 -17.74 10.71
C HIS A 178 -4.34 -17.06 9.50
N ILE A 179 -4.82 -15.84 9.21
CA ILE A 179 -4.29 -14.95 8.19
C ILE A 179 -3.96 -13.59 8.81
N TYR A 180 -2.84 -12.99 8.41
CA TYR A 180 -2.33 -11.73 8.90
C TYR A 180 -1.96 -10.81 7.75
N GLY A 181 -2.02 -9.49 7.94
CA GLY A 181 -1.51 -8.54 6.96
C GLY A 181 0.00 -8.75 6.72
N LEU A 182 0.41 -8.60 5.46
CA LEU A 182 1.83 -8.59 5.09
C LEU A 182 2.46 -7.25 5.48
N GLU A 183 3.69 -7.31 6.00
CA GLU A 183 4.51 -6.15 6.37
C GLU A 183 5.82 -6.16 5.59
N TYR A 184 6.24 -5.03 5.04
CA TYR A 184 7.59 -4.84 4.49
C TYR A 184 8.62 -4.91 5.62
N ARG A 185 9.61 -5.81 5.51
CA ARG A 185 10.57 -6.06 6.62
C ARG A 185 11.99 -5.62 6.34
N ASP A 186 12.35 -5.33 5.11
CA ASP A 186 13.70 -4.89 4.77
C ASP A 186 13.80 -3.37 4.87
N SER A 187 14.61 -2.87 5.81
CA SER A 187 14.81 -1.43 6.02
C SER A 187 15.59 -0.75 4.89
N TRP A 188 16.33 -1.53 4.10
CA TRP A 188 17.14 -1.08 2.97
C TRP A 188 16.40 -1.08 1.62
N ILE A 189 15.14 -1.49 1.59
CA ILE A 189 14.31 -1.61 0.38
C ILE A 189 14.26 -0.30 -0.43
N SER A 190 14.38 0.86 0.25
CA SER A 190 14.44 2.18 -0.37
C SER A 190 15.68 2.42 -1.23
N SER A 191 16.70 1.55 -1.16
CA SER A 191 17.87 1.64 -2.03
C SER A 191 17.66 1.00 -3.41
N VAL A 192 16.61 0.20 -3.59
CA VAL A 192 16.33 -0.57 -4.82
C VAL A 192 14.96 -0.27 -5.44
N MET A 193 14.00 0.20 -4.65
CA MET A 193 12.66 0.57 -5.14
C MET A 193 12.50 2.09 -5.25
N ASP A 194 11.60 2.55 -6.13
CA ASP A 194 11.30 3.97 -6.33
C ASP A 194 10.20 4.44 -5.39
N PHE A 195 10.54 5.35 -4.49
CA PHE A 195 9.64 5.95 -3.49
C PHE A 195 9.11 7.32 -3.88
N SER A 196 9.32 7.76 -5.12
CA SER A 196 8.91 9.10 -5.58
C SER A 196 7.39 9.35 -5.51
N LEU A 197 6.59 8.28 -5.46
CA LEU A 197 5.12 8.34 -5.46
C LEU A 197 4.48 8.20 -4.07
N ILE A 198 5.27 8.09 -3.00
CA ILE A 198 4.75 7.96 -1.64
C ILE A 198 5.21 9.10 -0.75
N GLU A 199 4.33 9.53 0.17
CA GLU A 199 4.64 10.60 1.13
C GLU A 199 5.60 10.14 2.25
N THR A 200 5.80 8.84 2.39
CA THR A 200 6.70 8.27 3.41
C THR A 200 8.06 7.95 2.80
N LEU A 201 9.13 8.29 3.52
CA LEU A 201 10.51 8.02 3.11
C LEU A 201 10.90 6.53 3.18
N SER A 202 10.02 5.65 3.65
CA SER A 202 10.30 4.23 3.84
C SER A 202 9.01 3.42 3.91
N THR A 203 9.01 2.22 3.33
CA THR A 203 7.94 1.22 3.50
C THR A 203 8.16 0.33 4.73
N TYR A 204 9.32 0.38 5.38
CA TYR A 204 9.67 -0.48 6.50
C TYR A 204 8.63 -0.47 7.61
N LEU A 205 8.17 -1.64 8.05
CA LEU A 205 7.12 -1.85 9.05
C LEU A 205 5.73 -1.32 8.67
N HIS A 206 5.47 -1.11 7.39
CA HIS A 206 4.12 -0.78 6.91
C HIS A 206 3.47 -2.00 6.28
N SER A 207 2.13 -2.04 6.35
CA SER A 207 1.34 -3.05 5.65
C SER A 207 1.39 -2.84 4.14
N VAL A 208 1.40 -3.95 3.41
CA VAL A 208 1.51 -4.02 1.95
C VAL A 208 0.12 -3.88 1.32
N PRO A 209 -0.16 -2.86 0.50
CA PRO A 209 -1.40 -2.77 -0.24
C PRO A 209 -1.42 -3.72 -1.43
N CYS A 210 -2.62 -3.98 -1.96
CA CYS A 210 -2.81 -4.72 -3.20
C CYS A 210 -4.03 -4.22 -3.97
N ALA A 211 -4.01 -4.43 -5.28
CA ALA A 211 -5.12 -4.17 -6.17
C ALA A 211 -5.39 -5.39 -7.04
N VAL A 212 -6.66 -5.74 -7.24
CA VAL A 212 -7.09 -6.72 -8.22
C VAL A 212 -7.56 -5.97 -9.46
N CYS A 213 -6.89 -6.23 -10.58
CA CYS A 213 -7.02 -5.47 -11.82
C CYS A 213 -7.55 -6.35 -12.94
N LEU A 214 -8.44 -5.80 -13.76
CA LEU A 214 -8.93 -6.40 -14.99
C LEU A 214 -8.20 -5.73 -16.17
N ALA A 215 -7.30 -6.46 -16.83
CA ALA A 215 -6.67 -6.02 -18.07
C ALA A 215 -7.62 -6.34 -19.25
N GLU A 216 -8.22 -5.30 -19.82
CA GLU A 216 -9.17 -5.43 -20.91
C GLU A 216 -8.51 -5.99 -22.20
N ARG A 217 -9.27 -6.78 -22.95
CA ARG A 217 -8.85 -7.37 -24.24
C ARG A 217 -7.60 -8.24 -24.14
N ARG A 218 -7.31 -8.77 -22.96
CA ARG A 218 -6.24 -9.73 -22.71
C ARG A 218 -6.86 -11.09 -22.37
N THR A 219 -6.14 -12.14 -22.67
CA THR A 219 -6.65 -13.52 -22.52
C THR A 219 -5.89 -14.30 -21.46
N THR A 220 -4.67 -13.89 -21.15
CA THR A 220 -3.80 -14.59 -20.20
C THR A 220 -2.84 -13.64 -19.48
N GLN A 221 -2.33 -14.08 -18.34
CA GLN A 221 -1.38 -13.37 -17.50
C GLN A 221 -0.21 -14.27 -17.14
N LEU A 222 0.99 -13.70 -17.09
CA LEU A 222 2.23 -14.38 -16.74
C LEU A 222 3.10 -13.48 -15.86
N MET A 223 3.56 -13.99 -14.71
CA MET A 223 4.63 -13.40 -13.94
C MET A 223 5.95 -14.07 -14.30
N ILE A 224 6.97 -13.29 -14.66
CA ILE A 224 8.29 -13.79 -15.06
C ILE A 224 9.34 -13.33 -14.06
N PRO A 225 9.88 -14.24 -13.23
CA PRO A 225 10.97 -13.91 -12.32
C PRO A 225 12.30 -13.76 -13.07
N GLY A 226 13.18 -12.90 -12.59
CA GLY A 226 14.49 -12.62 -13.18
C GLY A 226 14.43 -11.79 -14.47
N ARG A 227 13.29 -11.16 -14.78
CA ARG A 227 13.12 -10.31 -15.96
C ARG A 227 12.46 -8.99 -15.60
N VAL A 228 12.75 -7.95 -16.38
CA VAL A 228 12.12 -6.63 -16.32
C VAL A 228 11.38 -6.27 -17.60
N THR A 229 11.39 -7.19 -18.59
CA THR A 229 10.73 -7.02 -19.89
C THR A 229 9.88 -8.23 -20.24
N CYS A 230 8.73 -7.99 -20.83
CA CYS A 230 7.85 -9.03 -21.34
C CYS A 230 8.36 -9.62 -22.66
N PRO A 231 7.95 -10.84 -23.04
CA PRO A 231 8.17 -11.40 -24.37
C PRO A 231 7.53 -10.52 -25.45
N GLN A 232 7.99 -10.70 -26.68
CA GLN A 232 7.42 -9.99 -27.83
C GLN A 232 5.90 -10.28 -27.96
N GLY A 233 5.12 -9.23 -28.18
CA GLY A 233 3.66 -9.32 -28.30
C GLY A 233 2.91 -9.23 -26.95
N TRP A 234 3.61 -9.35 -25.83
CA TRP A 234 3.01 -9.21 -24.50
C TRP A 234 3.06 -7.77 -24.02
N THR A 235 2.03 -7.36 -23.29
CA THR A 235 1.95 -6.07 -22.63
C THR A 235 2.50 -6.19 -21.21
N ARG A 236 3.39 -5.25 -20.82
CA ARG A 236 3.88 -5.15 -19.45
C ARG A 236 2.87 -4.40 -18.59
N GLU A 237 2.40 -5.07 -17.56
CA GLU A 237 1.51 -4.45 -16.56
C GLU A 237 2.33 -3.68 -15.52
N TYR A 238 3.32 -4.34 -14.90
CA TYR A 238 4.28 -3.69 -14.01
C TYR A 238 5.58 -4.49 -13.90
N THR A 239 6.62 -3.84 -13.41
CA THR A 239 7.88 -4.45 -12.97
C THR A 239 7.98 -4.39 -11.45
N GLY A 240 8.87 -5.17 -10.89
CA GLY A 240 9.09 -5.17 -9.46
C GLY A 240 10.16 -6.15 -9.01
N TYR A 241 10.05 -6.55 -7.77
CA TYR A 241 10.94 -7.51 -7.14
C TYR A 241 10.18 -8.71 -6.61
N ILE A 242 10.81 -9.88 -6.68
CA ILE A 242 10.28 -11.08 -6.02
C ILE A 242 10.48 -10.91 -4.52
N MET A 243 9.38 -11.07 -3.79
CA MET A 243 9.39 -11.03 -2.33
C MET A 243 8.65 -12.24 -1.75
N ALA A 244 9.10 -12.70 -0.58
CA ALA A 244 8.56 -13.86 0.14
C ALA A 244 8.81 -13.72 1.65
N GLY A 245 8.44 -14.71 2.45
CA GLY A 245 8.87 -14.84 3.84
C GLY A 245 10.39 -14.95 3.95
N GLY A 246 10.97 -14.47 5.06
CA GLY A 246 12.41 -14.52 5.30
C GLY A 246 12.93 -15.95 5.42
N HIS A 247 14.20 -16.17 5.06
CA HIS A 247 14.82 -17.51 5.15
C HIS A 247 14.85 -18.11 6.57
N GLY A 248 14.74 -17.26 7.60
CA GLY A 248 14.67 -17.65 9.00
C GLY A 248 13.25 -17.80 9.56
N ASP A 249 12.22 -17.46 8.79
CA ASP A 249 10.83 -17.58 9.20
C ASP A 249 10.41 -19.05 9.21
N LYS A 250 9.51 -19.40 10.12
CA LYS A 250 9.06 -20.80 10.26
C LYS A 250 8.10 -21.24 9.16
N HIS A 251 7.47 -20.29 8.48
CA HIS A 251 6.49 -20.54 7.43
C HIS A 251 7.04 -20.13 6.07
N ALA A 252 7.14 -21.08 5.16
CA ALA A 252 7.45 -20.79 3.76
C ALA A 252 6.22 -20.18 3.06
N THR A 253 6.43 -19.11 2.30
CA THR A 253 5.39 -18.44 1.52
C THR A 253 5.68 -18.54 0.02
N SER A 254 4.62 -18.57 -0.78
CA SER A 254 4.75 -18.45 -2.23
C SER A 254 5.36 -17.10 -2.60
N PRO A 255 6.36 -17.05 -3.50
CA PRO A 255 6.95 -15.81 -3.94
C PRO A 255 5.95 -14.99 -4.76
N ILE A 256 5.95 -13.68 -4.54
CA ILE A 256 5.10 -12.72 -5.24
C ILE A 256 5.94 -11.63 -5.89
N CYS A 257 5.47 -11.09 -7.01
CA CYS A 257 6.03 -9.90 -7.63
C CYS A 257 5.42 -8.66 -6.96
N VAL A 258 6.25 -7.85 -6.30
CA VAL A 258 5.85 -6.59 -5.67
C VAL A 258 6.34 -5.44 -6.55
N ASP A 259 5.45 -4.50 -6.83
CA ASP A 259 5.72 -3.34 -7.70
C ASP A 259 6.95 -2.55 -7.24
N ASP A 260 7.80 -2.12 -8.17
CA ASP A 260 9.04 -1.37 -7.89
C ASP A 260 8.79 0.10 -7.50
N THR A 261 7.55 0.56 -7.62
CA THR A 261 7.07 1.85 -7.11
C THR A 261 6.04 1.64 -6.00
N PRO A 262 6.43 1.03 -4.86
CA PRO A 262 5.48 0.55 -3.86
C PRO A 262 4.79 1.68 -3.13
N GLN A 263 3.59 1.41 -2.66
CA GLN A 263 2.82 2.22 -1.71
C GLN A 263 2.76 1.52 -0.35
N VAL A 264 2.19 2.18 0.63
CA VAL A 264 1.91 1.64 1.95
C VAL A 264 0.43 1.82 2.29
N VAL A 265 -0.08 1.00 3.20
CA VAL A 265 -1.40 1.23 3.79
C VAL A 265 -1.27 2.37 4.80
N PRO A 266 -1.98 3.49 4.66
CA PRO A 266 -1.88 4.63 5.57
C PRO A 266 -2.18 4.24 7.02
N GLY A 267 -1.40 4.80 7.96
CA GLY A 267 -1.63 4.59 9.40
C GLY A 267 -1.16 3.24 9.95
N THR A 268 -0.46 2.43 9.16
CA THR A 268 0.00 1.08 9.58
C THR A 268 1.46 1.02 10.01
N HIS A 269 2.14 2.16 10.15
CA HIS A 269 3.52 2.18 10.61
C HIS A 269 3.68 1.58 12.01
N GLY A 270 4.60 0.62 12.14
CA GLY A 270 4.92 -0.08 13.37
C GLY A 270 4.82 -1.59 13.22
N SER A 271 5.74 -2.33 13.84
CA SER A 271 5.73 -3.80 13.79
C SER A 271 4.45 -4.35 14.41
N GLN A 272 3.58 -4.92 13.58
CA GLN A 272 2.36 -5.58 14.02
C GLN A 272 2.59 -7.09 14.25
N ASN A 273 3.81 -7.58 13.93
CA ASN A 273 4.17 -9.00 14.01
C ASN A 273 3.20 -9.91 13.25
N GLY A 274 2.87 -9.52 12.03
CA GLY A 274 1.98 -10.27 11.14
C GLY A 274 2.70 -11.27 10.23
N ALA A 275 2.38 -11.26 8.96
CA ALA A 275 3.10 -11.95 7.91
C ALA A 275 4.26 -11.06 7.43
N TYR A 276 5.47 -11.61 7.34
CA TYR A 276 6.65 -10.85 6.92
C TYR A 276 6.91 -11.01 5.42
N LEU A 277 7.37 -9.93 4.81
CA LEU A 277 7.69 -9.86 3.40
C LEU A 277 9.10 -9.30 3.22
N HIS A 278 9.99 -10.12 2.68
CA HIS A 278 11.39 -9.85 2.45
C HIS A 278 11.73 -9.96 0.97
N MET A 279 12.75 -9.22 0.52
CA MET A 279 13.33 -9.40 -0.81
C MET A 279 13.90 -10.81 -0.95
N VAL A 280 13.71 -11.42 -2.13
CA VAL A 280 14.33 -12.70 -2.44
C VAL A 280 15.65 -12.46 -3.15
N GLU A 281 16.73 -12.95 -2.51
CA GLU A 281 18.10 -12.86 -3.01
C GLU A 281 18.57 -14.20 -3.56
N THR A 282 19.37 -14.15 -4.64
CA THR A 282 19.96 -15.34 -5.22
C THR A 282 21.09 -15.89 -4.35
N GLN A 283 21.14 -17.23 -4.24
CA GLN A 283 22.24 -17.97 -3.62
C GLN A 283 22.81 -18.94 -4.62
N CYS A 284 24.15 -18.91 -4.76
CA CYS A 284 24.85 -19.84 -5.63
C CYS A 284 25.11 -21.16 -4.92
N ALA A 285 24.60 -22.24 -5.50
CA ALA A 285 24.90 -23.63 -5.16
C ALA A 285 24.49 -24.48 -6.36
N SER A 286 23.25 -24.96 -6.41
CA SER A 286 22.64 -25.58 -7.59
C SER A 286 22.17 -24.54 -8.61
N LEU A 287 21.98 -23.28 -8.19
CA LEU A 287 21.75 -22.16 -9.10
C LEU A 287 23.11 -21.69 -9.65
N LEU A 288 23.22 -21.56 -11.00
CA LEU A 288 24.47 -21.16 -11.65
C LEU A 288 24.83 -19.72 -11.27
N CYS A 289 26.08 -19.52 -10.83
CA CYS A 289 26.63 -18.23 -10.46
C CYS A 289 27.15 -17.42 -11.66
N GLU A 290 26.51 -17.42 -12.71
CA GLU A 290 26.36 -16.55 -13.87
C GLU A 290 25.26 -17.15 -14.73
N PRO A 291 24.19 -16.40 -15.00
CA PRO A 291 24.03 -14.95 -14.83
C PRO A 291 23.56 -14.48 -13.43
N TYR A 292 23.39 -15.39 -12.46
CA TYR A 292 23.00 -15.03 -11.11
C TYR A 292 24.21 -14.63 -10.25
N ALA A 293 24.03 -13.69 -9.33
CA ALA A 293 25.05 -13.25 -8.39
C ALA A 293 24.57 -13.41 -6.95
N VAL A 294 25.42 -13.92 -6.07
CA VAL A 294 25.07 -14.10 -4.64
C VAL A 294 24.60 -12.79 -4.01
N GLY A 295 23.49 -12.84 -3.28
CA GLY A 295 22.93 -11.71 -2.54
C GLY A 295 22.32 -10.63 -3.43
N ARG A 296 22.03 -10.93 -4.71
CA ARG A 296 21.33 -9.99 -5.59
C ARG A 296 19.85 -10.28 -5.61
N GLU A 297 19.06 -9.23 -5.45
CA GLU A 297 17.60 -9.26 -5.48
C GLU A 297 17.09 -9.67 -6.85
N ILE A 298 16.08 -10.53 -6.88
CA ILE A 298 15.46 -11.01 -8.12
C ILE A 298 14.37 -10.04 -8.53
N SER A 299 14.54 -9.39 -9.68
CA SER A 299 13.47 -8.62 -10.32
C SER A 299 12.38 -9.52 -10.88
N CYS A 300 11.23 -8.95 -11.17
CA CYS A 300 10.11 -9.60 -11.84
C CYS A 300 9.36 -8.66 -12.75
N VAL A 301 8.60 -9.24 -13.68
CA VAL A 301 7.65 -8.51 -14.51
C VAL A 301 6.35 -9.28 -14.61
N VAL A 302 5.22 -8.57 -14.56
CA VAL A 302 3.89 -9.13 -14.83
C VAL A 302 3.44 -8.68 -16.22
N CYS A 303 3.08 -9.64 -17.03
CA CYS A 303 2.75 -9.48 -18.44
C CYS A 303 1.37 -10.05 -18.75
N THR A 304 0.68 -9.47 -19.75
CA THR A 304 -0.61 -9.95 -20.28
C THR A 304 -0.56 -10.04 -21.79
N LEU A 305 -1.34 -10.98 -22.37
CA LEU A 305 -1.45 -11.21 -23.82
C LEU A 305 -2.92 -11.22 -24.24
#